data_037765bd0d7c7ccefb9a47387791b169
#
_entry.id   037765bd0d7c7ccefb9a47387791b169
#
_cell.length_a   1.000
_cell.length_b   1.000
_cell.length_c   1.000
_cell.angle_alpha   90.00
_cell.angle_beta   90.00
_cell.angle_gamma   90.00
#
_symmetry.space_group_name_H-M   'P 1'
#
loop_
_entity.id
_entity.type
_entity.pdbx_description
1 polymer ?
#
loop_
_entity_poly.entity_id
_entity_poly.type
_entity_poly.pdbx_seq_one_letter_code
_entity_poly.pdbx_strand_id
1 'polypeptide(L)'
;MTVEIRFVDEAVAEVDDAALWYQQQRDGLGLAFLASLDRALELIRRWPRTGGLVDDVAEDLEVRRVPVHRFPYFVAYLVRDADIVVLAVAHERRRPRYWSGRAEQ
;
A
#
# COMPACT_ATOMS: atom_id res chain seq x y z
N MET A 1 17.57 1.12 -13.08
CA MET A 1 16.34 0.83 -13.78
C MET A 1 15.16 1.37 -12.97
N THR A 2 14.27 2.12 -13.60
CA THR A 2 13.13 2.72 -12.91
C THR A 2 12.00 1.71 -12.81
N VAL A 3 11.55 1.42 -11.58
CA VAL A 3 10.42 0.55 -11.34
C VAL A 3 9.14 1.39 -11.40
N GLU A 4 8.17 0.95 -12.19
CA GLU A 4 6.88 1.59 -12.25
C GLU A 4 5.97 1.09 -11.14
N ILE A 5 5.34 2.02 -10.45
CA ILE A 5 4.34 1.71 -9.43
C ILE A 5 2.99 2.19 -9.94
N ARG A 6 2.02 1.30 -9.94
CA ARG A 6 0.64 1.66 -10.24
C ARG A 6 -0.28 1.09 -9.15
N PHE A 7 -1.46 1.68 -9.05
CA PHE A 7 -2.43 1.34 -8.02
C PHE A 7 -3.67 0.73 -8.68
N VAL A 8 -4.25 -0.28 -8.05
CA VAL A 8 -5.61 -0.67 -8.40
C VAL A 8 -6.57 0.44 -7.93
N ASP A 9 -7.71 0.55 -8.57
CA ASP A 9 -8.67 1.63 -8.27
C ASP A 9 -9.12 1.62 -6.81
N GLU A 10 -9.33 0.46 -6.24
CA GLU A 10 -9.72 0.32 -4.84
C GLU A 10 -8.66 0.88 -3.89
N ALA A 11 -7.37 0.72 -4.24
CA ALA A 11 -6.29 1.27 -3.43
C ALA A 11 -6.25 2.80 -3.51
N VAL A 12 -6.52 3.36 -4.69
CA VAL A 12 -6.64 4.83 -4.84
C VAL A 12 -7.74 5.36 -3.93
N ALA A 13 -8.91 4.72 -3.95
CA ALA A 13 -10.03 5.13 -3.11
C ALA A 13 -9.67 5.04 -1.62
N GLU A 14 -8.93 4.02 -1.22
CA GLU A 14 -8.48 3.87 0.17
C GLU A 14 -7.57 5.01 0.60
N VAL A 15 -6.66 5.45 -0.28
CA VAL A 15 -5.78 6.60 0.02
C VAL A 15 -6.60 7.87 0.20
N ASP A 16 -7.53 8.12 -0.73
CA ASP A 16 -8.36 9.33 -0.68
C ASP A 16 -9.21 9.36 0.58
N ASP A 17 -9.84 8.25 0.93
CA ASP A 17 -10.68 8.14 2.12
C ASP A 17 -9.87 8.34 3.39
N ALA A 18 -8.69 7.74 3.48
CA ALA A 18 -7.82 7.87 4.66
C ALA A 18 -7.33 9.32 4.82
N ALA A 19 -6.86 9.93 3.73
CA ALA A 19 -6.37 11.30 3.78
C ALA A 19 -7.46 12.27 4.20
N LEU A 20 -8.67 12.09 3.66
CA LEU A 20 -9.82 12.93 4.02
C LEU A 20 -10.20 12.75 5.49
N TRP A 21 -10.24 11.50 5.96
CA TRP A 21 -10.58 11.21 7.34
C TRP A 21 -9.59 11.90 8.29
N TYR A 22 -8.29 11.80 8.03
CA TYR A 22 -7.27 12.44 8.86
C TYR A 22 -7.38 13.95 8.82
N GLN A 23 -7.65 14.53 7.65
CA GLN A 23 -7.82 15.96 7.52
C GLN A 23 -9.01 16.48 8.34
N GLN A 24 -10.06 15.70 8.45
CA GLN A 24 -11.23 16.03 9.26
C GLN A 24 -10.92 15.95 10.75
N GLN A 25 -9.95 15.13 11.17
CA GLN A 25 -9.54 15.07 12.57
C GLN A 25 -8.70 16.28 12.96
N ARG A 26 -7.83 16.74 12.08
CA ARG A 26 -6.98 17.91 12.34
C ARG A 26 -6.42 18.43 11.02
N ASP A 27 -6.46 19.74 10.84
CA ASP A 27 -5.88 20.39 9.66
C ASP A 27 -4.41 20.01 9.49
N GLY A 28 -4.03 19.63 8.29
CA GLY A 28 -2.68 19.21 7.95
C GLY A 28 -2.40 17.75 8.15
N LEU A 29 -3.27 17.02 8.87
CA LEU A 29 -3.02 15.60 9.14
C LEU A 29 -3.19 14.74 7.88
N GLY A 30 -4.08 15.13 6.97
CA GLY A 30 -4.22 14.46 5.68
C GLY A 30 -2.95 14.55 4.86
N LEU A 31 -2.32 15.72 4.81
CA LEU A 31 -1.04 15.89 4.11
C LEU A 31 0.08 15.11 4.79
N ALA A 32 0.08 15.04 6.12
CA ALA A 32 1.06 14.24 6.85
C ALA A 32 0.93 12.75 6.50
N PHE A 33 -0.31 12.25 6.39
CA PHE A 33 -0.55 10.88 5.97
C PHE A 33 0.00 10.64 4.56
N LEU A 34 -0.30 11.53 3.62
CA LEU A 34 0.17 11.39 2.24
C LEU A 34 1.70 11.45 2.15
N ALA A 35 2.35 12.28 2.97
CA ALA A 35 3.80 12.35 3.01
C ALA A 35 4.42 11.03 3.52
N SER A 36 3.82 10.43 4.54
CA SER A 36 4.27 9.14 5.06
C SER A 36 4.05 8.02 4.04
N LEU A 37 2.92 8.06 3.33
CA LEU A 37 2.65 7.12 2.24
C LEU A 37 3.69 7.26 1.13
N ASP A 38 4.03 8.48 0.73
CA ASP A 38 5.03 8.72 -0.31
C ASP A 38 6.39 8.14 0.08
N ARG A 39 6.76 8.23 1.34
CA ARG A 39 8.00 7.61 1.83
C ARG A 39 7.97 6.10 1.70
N ALA A 40 6.84 5.48 2.03
CA ALA A 40 6.68 4.04 1.88
C ALA A 40 6.79 3.64 0.41
N LEU A 41 6.15 4.39 -0.48
CA LEU A 41 6.22 4.13 -1.92
C LEU A 41 7.63 4.31 -2.48
N GLU A 42 8.36 5.32 -2.01
CA GLU A 42 9.74 5.53 -2.43
C GLU A 42 10.64 4.39 -1.97
N LEU A 43 10.43 3.89 -0.77
CA LEU A 43 11.16 2.73 -0.26
C LEU A 43 10.90 1.50 -1.14
N ILE A 44 9.64 1.27 -1.50
CA ILE A 44 9.25 0.15 -2.37
C ILE A 44 9.87 0.32 -3.75
N ARG A 45 9.89 1.54 -4.29
CA ARG A 45 10.47 1.82 -5.60
C ARG A 45 11.96 1.51 -5.64
N ARG A 46 12.68 1.86 -4.58
CA ARG A 46 14.12 1.60 -4.45
C ARG A 46 14.42 0.14 -4.19
N TRP A 47 13.65 -0.47 -3.33
CA TRP A 47 13.89 -1.82 -2.83
C TRP A 47 12.60 -2.62 -2.87
N PRO A 48 12.18 -3.11 -4.06
CA PRO A 48 10.87 -3.75 -4.20
C PRO A 48 10.63 -4.93 -3.25
N ARG A 49 11.70 -5.60 -2.82
CA ARG A 49 11.58 -6.74 -1.91
C ARG A 49 11.86 -6.39 -0.45
N THR A 50 11.80 -5.11 -0.11
CA THR A 50 12.01 -4.67 1.28
C THR A 50 10.87 -5.09 2.20
N GLY A 51 9.64 -5.14 1.70
CA GLY A 51 8.49 -5.53 2.50
C GLY A 51 8.47 -7.01 2.82
N GLY A 52 7.87 -7.36 3.96
CA GLY A 52 7.68 -8.77 4.33
C GLY A 52 6.70 -9.46 3.39
N LEU A 53 6.96 -10.73 3.10
CA LEU A 53 6.05 -11.54 2.29
C LEU A 53 4.74 -11.74 3.04
N VAL A 54 3.65 -11.66 2.30
CA VAL A 54 2.31 -11.94 2.82
C VAL A 54 1.96 -13.39 2.49
N ASP A 55 1.67 -14.17 3.54
CA ASP A 55 1.25 -15.55 3.38
C ASP A 55 -0.22 -15.64 2.96
N ASP A 56 -0.63 -16.83 2.54
CA ASP A 56 -2.03 -17.14 2.20
C ASP A 56 -2.57 -16.35 1.00
N VAL A 57 -1.69 -15.93 0.12
CA VAL A 57 -2.06 -15.49 -1.22
C VAL A 57 -1.67 -16.61 -2.19
N ALA A 58 -2.11 -16.52 -3.45
CA ALA A 58 -1.76 -17.53 -4.44
C ALA A 58 -0.24 -17.72 -4.49
N GLU A 59 0.21 -18.97 -4.51
CA GLU A 59 1.64 -19.32 -4.39
C GLU A 59 2.52 -18.72 -5.48
N ASP A 60 1.95 -18.49 -6.66
CA ASP A 60 2.68 -17.91 -7.78
C ASP A 60 2.77 -16.37 -7.73
N LEU A 61 2.21 -15.75 -6.70
CA LEU A 61 2.21 -14.30 -6.55
C LEU A 61 3.13 -13.88 -5.42
N GLU A 62 3.99 -12.90 -5.72
CA GLU A 62 4.85 -12.31 -4.71
C GLU A 62 4.17 -11.04 -4.19
N VAL A 63 3.46 -11.16 -3.07
CA VAL A 63 2.81 -10.04 -2.41
C VAL A 63 3.58 -9.71 -1.13
N ARG A 64 3.87 -8.44 -0.96
CA ARG A 64 4.61 -7.93 0.19
C ARG A 64 3.87 -6.78 0.83
N ARG A 65 4.24 -6.43 2.06
CA ARG A 65 3.65 -5.30 2.75
C ARG A 65 4.72 -4.46 3.43
N VAL A 66 4.50 -3.14 3.44
CA VAL A 66 5.37 -2.15 4.09
C VAL A 66 4.49 -1.25 4.95
N PRO A 67 4.85 -1.00 6.22
CA PRO A 67 4.06 -0.12 7.07
C PRO A 67 4.16 1.34 6.62
N VAL A 68 3.11 2.10 6.86
CA VAL A 68 3.10 3.55 6.68
C VAL A 68 3.53 4.17 8.01
N HIS A 69 4.69 4.82 8.05
CA HIS A 69 5.25 5.35 9.27
C HIS A 69 4.30 6.34 9.97
N ARG A 70 4.10 6.17 11.26
CA ARG A 70 3.28 7.02 12.15
C ARG A 70 1.76 6.82 12.03
N PHE A 71 1.31 6.00 11.10
CA PHE A 71 -0.11 5.74 10.89
C PHE A 71 -0.37 4.24 10.92
N PRO A 72 -1.53 3.79 11.42
CA PRO A 72 -1.83 2.36 11.52
C PRO A 72 -2.29 1.79 10.17
N TYR A 73 -1.49 2.03 9.15
CA TYR A 73 -1.76 1.57 7.78
C TYR A 73 -0.55 0.84 7.23
N PHE A 74 -0.77 0.03 6.23
CA PHE A 74 0.32 -0.57 5.46
C PHE A 74 -0.04 -0.57 3.98
N VAL A 75 1.01 -0.65 3.15
CA VAL A 75 0.87 -0.79 1.70
C VAL A 75 1.07 -2.26 1.38
N ALA A 76 0.05 -2.90 0.79
CA ALA A 76 0.17 -4.25 0.27
C ALA A 76 0.39 -4.14 -1.24
N TYR A 77 1.44 -4.79 -1.74
CA TYR A 77 1.80 -4.64 -3.15
C TYR A 77 2.27 -5.96 -3.75
N LEU A 78 2.01 -6.09 -5.03
CA LEU A 78 2.41 -7.24 -5.84
C LEU A 78 3.68 -6.87 -6.61
N VAL A 79 4.70 -7.70 -6.51
CA VAL A 79 5.93 -7.55 -7.28
C VAL A 79 5.83 -8.43 -8.52
N ARG A 80 5.92 -7.83 -9.69
CA ARG A 80 5.77 -8.55 -10.95
C ARG A 80 6.80 -8.02 -11.95
N ASP A 81 7.84 -8.80 -12.22
CA ASP A 81 8.95 -8.41 -13.10
C ASP A 81 9.52 -7.04 -12.70
N ALA A 82 9.39 -6.04 -13.57
CA ALA A 82 9.84 -4.68 -13.30
C ALA A 82 8.72 -3.77 -12.78
N ASP A 83 7.52 -4.33 -12.57
CA ASP A 83 6.36 -3.54 -12.15
C ASP A 83 5.96 -3.84 -10.71
N ILE A 84 5.38 -2.83 -10.07
CA ILE A 84 4.77 -2.97 -8.76
C ILE A 84 3.34 -2.52 -8.85
N VAL A 85 2.43 -3.34 -8.34
CA VAL A 85 1.01 -3.01 -8.29
C VAL A 85 0.60 -2.89 -6.83
N VAL A 86 0.19 -1.69 -6.41
CA VAL A 86 -0.33 -1.48 -5.07
C VAL A 86 -1.76 -1.99 -5.03
N LEU A 87 -1.97 -3.03 -4.23
CA LEU A 87 -3.26 -3.70 -4.09
C LEU A 87 -4.14 -3.02 -3.06
N ALA A 88 -3.53 -2.48 -2.00
CA ALA A 88 -4.26 -1.85 -0.91
C ALA A 88 -3.38 -0.91 -0.13
N VAL A 89 -4.01 0.14 0.40
CA VAL A 89 -3.46 0.94 1.50
C VAL A 89 -4.44 0.69 2.64
N ALA A 90 -4.09 -0.27 3.50
CA ALA A 90 -5.03 -0.90 4.42
C ALA A 90 -4.76 -0.50 5.85
N HIS A 91 -5.84 -0.21 6.59
CA HIS A 91 -5.75 -0.02 8.03
C HIS A 91 -5.46 -1.38 8.70
N GLU A 92 -4.57 -1.39 9.68
CA GLU A 92 -4.14 -2.63 10.37
C GLU A 92 -5.28 -3.38 11.04
N ARG A 93 -6.35 -2.69 11.39
CA ARG A 93 -7.51 -3.30 12.07
C ARG A 93 -8.57 -3.83 11.12
N ARG A 94 -8.39 -3.64 9.82
CA ARG A 94 -9.30 -4.19 8.84
C ARG A 94 -9.16 -5.72 8.82
N ARG A 95 -10.22 -6.38 8.35
CA ARG A 95 -10.24 -7.84 8.16
C ARG A 95 -8.97 -8.26 7.39
N PRO A 96 -8.19 -9.23 7.91
CA PRO A 96 -6.95 -9.62 7.27
C PRO A 96 -7.18 -10.03 5.81
N ARG A 97 -6.31 -9.53 4.95
CA ARG A 97 -6.27 -9.91 3.53
C ARG A 97 -7.57 -9.71 2.76
N TYR A 98 -8.43 -8.76 3.20
CA TYR A 98 -9.65 -8.42 2.46
C TYR A 98 -9.37 -8.02 1.00
N TRP A 99 -8.15 -7.57 0.74
CA TRP A 99 -7.68 -7.10 -0.55
C TRP A 99 -7.07 -8.21 -1.44
N SER A 100 -6.98 -9.45 -0.95
CA SER A 100 -6.21 -10.50 -1.65
C SER A 100 -6.74 -10.82 -3.03
N GLY A 101 -8.05 -10.74 -3.27
CA GLY A 101 -8.63 -10.95 -4.58
C GLY A 101 -8.20 -9.92 -5.62
N ARG A 102 -7.69 -8.77 -5.20
CA ARG A 102 -7.26 -7.71 -6.11
C ARG A 102 -6.00 -8.07 -6.89
N ALA A 103 -5.22 -9.02 -6.41
CA ALA A 103 -4.00 -9.45 -7.08
C ALA A 103 -4.28 -10.13 -8.43
N GLU A 104 -5.50 -10.58 -8.64
CA GLU A 104 -5.92 -11.30 -9.84
C GLU A 104 -6.61 -10.39 -10.87
N GLN A 105 -6.73 -9.13 -10.58
CA GLN A 105 -7.36 -8.16 -11.49
C GLN A 105 -6.45 -7.79 -12.66
#